data_393c59a29f4b5a58cc56c8674a2a4123
#
_entry.id   393c59a29f4b5a58cc56c8674a2a4123
#
_cell.length_a   1.000
_cell.length_b   1.000
_cell.length_c   1.000
_cell.angle_alpha   90.00
_cell.angle_beta   90.00
_cell.angle_gamma   90.00
#
_symmetry.space_group_name_H-M   'P 1'
#
loop_
_entity.id
_entity.type
_entity.pdbx_description
1 polymer ?
#
loop_
_entity_poly.entity_id
_entity_poly.type
_entity_poly.pdbx_seq_one_letter_code
_entity_poly.pdbx_strand_id
1 'polypeptide(L)'
;MTSPARVRFDPDEMKSRDFYRILNSVVVPRPIAWVCSRSADGVDNLAPHSFYTVSCVEPPVVQFTSVGRKDSLNNVEATGEFTVNLTPRALFEQINATATDFPPDQSEAEHTGVLLEPSDKVAAKRVAQSPVSIECTLHSTVKLGDCWVVFGRVLAVTAYESAVRDGRPRIEQLDPVARLGGNEWTTLGEILEIPRIPYERWSDDPSIGERLRGG
;
A
#
# COMPACT_ATOMS: atom_id res chain seq x y z
N MET A 1 -4.20 -31.39 -24.97
CA MET A 1 -3.83 -29.97 -25.21
C MET A 1 -2.37 -29.79 -24.83
N THR A 2 -1.53 -29.26 -25.70
CA THR A 2 -0.13 -28.95 -25.37
C THR A 2 -0.12 -27.69 -24.50
N SER A 3 0.60 -27.74 -23.37
CA SER A 3 0.77 -26.54 -22.53
C SER A 3 1.47 -25.44 -23.34
N PRO A 4 1.08 -24.16 -23.14
CA PRO A 4 1.77 -23.05 -23.82
C PRO A 4 3.25 -23.01 -23.42
N ALA A 5 4.10 -22.56 -24.35
CA ALA A 5 5.52 -22.36 -24.08
C ALA A 5 5.71 -21.33 -22.96
N ARG A 6 6.69 -21.56 -22.09
CA ARG A 6 7.01 -20.68 -20.95
C ARG A 6 8.40 -20.09 -21.12
N VAL A 7 8.56 -18.83 -20.77
CA VAL A 7 9.87 -18.18 -20.61
C VAL A 7 10.25 -18.23 -19.13
N ARG A 8 11.47 -18.66 -18.83
CA ARG A 8 12.03 -18.64 -17.47
C ARG A 8 12.92 -17.40 -17.32
N PHE A 9 12.77 -16.72 -16.20
CA PHE A 9 13.66 -15.66 -15.74
C PHE A 9 14.36 -16.15 -14.47
N ASP A 10 15.67 -16.04 -14.42
CA ASP A 10 16.49 -16.54 -13.32
C ASP A 10 17.30 -15.38 -12.71
N PRO A 11 17.17 -15.11 -11.38
CA PRO A 11 17.90 -14.03 -10.74
C PRO A 11 19.41 -14.19 -10.80
N ASP A 12 19.92 -15.43 -10.87
CA ASP A 12 21.36 -15.71 -10.94
C ASP A 12 21.93 -15.45 -12.35
N GLU A 13 21.08 -15.41 -13.38
CA GLU A 13 21.44 -15.18 -14.78
C GLU A 13 21.19 -13.72 -15.22
N MET A 14 20.60 -12.87 -14.36
CA MET A 14 20.18 -11.52 -14.68
C MET A 14 20.78 -10.49 -13.73
N LYS A 15 20.83 -9.23 -14.19
CA LYS A 15 21.14 -8.11 -13.29
C LYS A 15 19.97 -7.91 -12.32
N SER A 16 20.27 -7.71 -11.05
CA SER A 16 19.27 -7.53 -9.98
C SER A 16 18.19 -6.49 -10.32
N ARG A 17 18.59 -5.38 -10.99
CA ARG A 17 17.65 -4.33 -11.41
C ARG A 17 16.66 -4.80 -12.49
N ASP A 18 17.09 -5.68 -13.39
CA ASP A 18 16.22 -6.18 -14.47
C ASP A 18 15.28 -7.24 -13.92
N PHE A 19 15.77 -8.12 -13.02
CA PHE A 19 14.92 -9.07 -12.32
C PHE A 19 13.90 -8.38 -11.42
N TYR A 20 14.29 -7.30 -10.72
CA TYR A 20 13.37 -6.45 -9.96
C TYR A 20 12.22 -5.88 -10.82
N ARG A 21 12.51 -5.46 -12.07
CA ARG A 21 11.47 -4.99 -13.00
C ARG A 21 10.48 -6.10 -13.37
N ILE A 22 10.96 -7.34 -13.54
CA ILE A 22 10.09 -8.50 -13.78
C ILE A 22 9.20 -8.76 -12.58
N LEU A 23 9.75 -8.81 -11.36
CA LEU A 23 8.96 -8.98 -10.14
C LEU A 23 7.87 -7.93 -10.02
N ASN A 24 8.19 -6.66 -10.27
CA ASN A 24 7.22 -5.57 -10.24
C ASN A 24 6.14 -5.66 -11.32
N SER A 25 6.41 -6.39 -12.42
CA SER A 25 5.44 -6.59 -13.50
C SER A 25 4.50 -7.77 -13.26
N VAL A 26 4.85 -8.68 -12.35
CA VAL A 26 4.04 -9.88 -12.08
C VAL A 26 3.37 -9.86 -10.70
N VAL A 27 3.91 -9.08 -9.75
CA VAL A 27 3.29 -8.84 -8.45
C VAL A 27 2.41 -7.58 -8.56
N VAL A 28 1.22 -7.74 -9.12
CA VAL A 28 0.31 -6.64 -9.49
C VAL A 28 -1.15 -7.03 -9.25
N PRO A 29 -2.08 -6.07 -9.06
CA PRO A 29 -1.83 -4.67 -8.75
C PRO A 29 -1.30 -4.51 -7.32
N ARG A 30 -0.40 -3.55 -7.10
CA ARG A 30 0.11 -3.27 -5.75
C ARG A 30 -0.61 -2.06 -5.16
N PRO A 31 -1.24 -2.20 -3.98
CA PRO A 31 -1.73 -1.05 -3.25
C PRO A 31 -0.57 -0.12 -2.86
N ILE A 32 -0.87 1.13 -2.61
CA ILE A 32 0.13 2.15 -2.28
C ILE A 32 -0.15 2.66 -0.86
N ALA A 33 0.84 2.54 0.02
CA ALA A 33 0.88 3.29 1.26
C ALA A 33 1.40 4.69 0.96
N TRP A 34 0.56 5.71 1.01
CA TRP A 34 0.99 7.10 0.93
C TRP A 34 1.33 7.55 2.35
N VAL A 35 2.60 7.35 2.71
CA VAL A 35 3.09 7.49 4.09
C VAL A 35 3.38 8.95 4.37
N CYS A 36 2.71 9.50 5.39
CA CYS A 36 3.11 10.75 6.00
C CYS A 36 3.86 10.44 7.30
N SER A 37 5.03 11.01 7.44
CA SER A 37 5.89 10.92 8.62
C SER A 37 6.44 12.31 8.95
N ARG A 38 7.00 12.47 10.14
CA ARG A 38 7.55 13.75 10.56
C ARG A 38 8.96 13.56 11.07
N SER A 39 9.90 14.43 10.66
CA SER A 39 11.26 14.43 11.18
C SER A 39 11.30 14.88 12.65
N ALA A 40 12.40 14.58 13.33
CA ALA A 40 12.63 15.08 14.70
C ALA A 40 12.64 16.62 14.77
N ASP A 41 13.01 17.29 13.67
CA ASP A 41 13.02 18.75 13.54
C ASP A 41 11.65 19.33 13.14
N GLY A 42 10.64 18.47 12.95
CA GLY A 42 9.27 18.89 12.69
C GLY A 42 8.89 19.07 11.22
N VAL A 43 9.73 18.62 10.27
CA VAL A 43 9.43 18.66 8.83
C VAL A 43 8.52 17.48 8.48
N ASP A 44 7.40 17.76 7.81
CA ASP A 44 6.47 16.72 7.34
C ASP A 44 6.96 16.15 6.01
N ASN A 45 7.09 14.82 5.93
CA ASN A 45 7.46 14.07 4.73
C ASN A 45 6.26 13.26 4.23
N LEU A 46 6.05 13.23 2.93
CA LEU A 46 4.95 12.49 2.30
C LEU A 46 5.44 11.72 1.08
N ALA A 47 5.47 10.39 1.16
CA ALA A 47 6.01 9.55 0.08
C ALA A 47 5.16 8.28 -0.18
N PRO A 48 4.97 7.87 -1.45
CA PRO A 48 4.23 6.67 -1.82
C PRO A 48 5.13 5.43 -1.81
N HIS A 49 4.69 4.38 -1.13
CA HIS A 49 5.34 3.07 -1.07
C HIS A 49 4.41 1.98 -1.60
N SER A 50 4.77 1.32 -2.71
CA SER A 50 3.93 0.29 -3.34
C SER A 50 4.23 -1.14 -2.91
N PHE A 51 5.15 -1.37 -1.99
CA PHE A 51 5.32 -2.64 -1.29
C PHE A 51 4.61 -2.53 0.05
N TYR A 52 3.29 -2.72 0.03
CA TYR A 52 2.38 -2.44 1.14
C TYR A 52 1.31 -3.50 1.27
N THR A 53 1.03 -3.92 2.51
CA THR A 53 -0.09 -4.84 2.81
C THR A 53 -0.45 -4.85 4.31
N VAL A 54 -1.59 -5.51 4.63
CA VAL A 54 -1.94 -5.93 5.99
C VAL A 54 -1.08 -7.13 6.38
N SER A 55 -0.47 -7.11 7.56
CA SER A 55 0.48 -8.15 8.01
C SER A 55 -0.01 -8.96 9.20
N CYS A 56 -0.88 -8.42 10.05
CA CYS A 56 -1.39 -9.13 11.22
C CYS A 56 -2.80 -8.65 11.57
N VAL A 57 -3.60 -9.56 12.11
CA VAL A 57 -4.98 -9.30 12.55
C VAL A 57 -5.01 -8.88 14.01
N GLU A 58 -4.28 -9.60 14.88
CA GLU A 58 -4.21 -9.33 16.32
C GLU A 58 -2.75 -9.44 16.82
N PRO A 59 -2.13 -8.32 17.18
CA PRO A 59 -2.65 -6.95 17.03
C PRO A 59 -2.75 -6.54 15.54
N PRO A 60 -3.58 -5.52 15.19
CA PRO A 60 -3.69 -5.07 13.82
C PRO A 60 -2.38 -4.40 13.37
N VAL A 61 -1.77 -4.95 12.32
CA VAL A 61 -0.48 -4.46 11.78
C VAL A 61 -0.57 -4.35 10.27
N VAL A 62 -0.11 -3.20 9.76
CA VAL A 62 0.18 -2.99 8.33
C VAL A 62 1.69 -2.92 8.13
N GLN A 63 2.16 -3.17 6.91
CA GLN A 63 3.58 -3.01 6.58
C GLN A 63 3.77 -2.28 5.26
N PHE A 64 4.83 -1.48 5.18
CA PHE A 64 5.36 -1.01 3.91
C PHE A 64 6.87 -1.26 3.85
N THR A 65 7.44 -1.28 2.63
CA THR A 65 8.88 -1.46 2.45
C THR A 65 9.50 -0.20 1.87
N SER A 66 10.55 0.27 2.53
CA SER A 66 11.44 1.32 2.01
C SER A 66 12.59 0.68 1.24
N VAL A 67 12.74 1.04 -0.03
CA VAL A 67 13.91 0.67 -0.85
C VAL A 67 15.01 1.70 -0.59
N GLY A 68 16.01 1.28 0.17
CA GLY A 68 17.03 2.18 0.72
C GLY A 68 16.56 2.93 1.97
N ARG A 69 17.50 3.65 2.58
CA ARG A 69 17.20 4.55 3.70
C ARG A 69 16.73 5.90 3.15
N LYS A 70 15.42 6.09 3.18
CA LYS A 70 14.72 7.31 2.78
C LYS A 70 14.11 8.01 3.98
N ASP A 71 13.65 9.24 3.80
CA ASP A 71 13.13 10.09 4.87
C ASP A 71 11.96 9.44 5.62
N SER A 72 11.03 8.77 4.92
CA SER A 72 9.95 8.02 5.58
C SER A 72 10.47 7.02 6.61
N LEU A 73 11.49 6.20 6.26
CA LEU A 73 12.08 5.24 7.17
C LEU A 73 12.81 5.92 8.33
N ASN A 74 13.65 6.92 8.02
CA ASN A 74 14.43 7.65 9.01
C ASN A 74 13.51 8.34 10.03
N ASN A 75 12.45 8.98 9.56
CA ASN A 75 11.46 9.67 10.39
C ASN A 75 10.70 8.69 11.28
N VAL A 76 10.21 7.57 10.71
CA VAL A 76 9.48 6.55 11.48
C VAL A 76 10.36 5.90 12.54
N GLU A 77 11.64 5.64 12.27
CA GLU A 77 12.57 5.13 13.28
C GLU A 77 12.89 6.16 14.36
N ALA A 78 12.94 7.45 14.02
CA ALA A 78 13.26 8.53 14.96
C ALA A 78 12.06 8.91 15.85
N THR A 79 10.85 8.94 15.30
CA THR A 79 9.64 9.42 16.01
C THR A 79 8.73 8.32 16.51
N GLY A 80 8.83 7.12 15.92
CA GLY A 80 7.97 5.99 16.25
C GLY A 80 6.55 6.08 15.69
N GLU A 81 6.23 7.06 14.84
CA GLU A 81 4.87 7.35 14.40
C GLU A 81 4.79 7.65 12.90
N PHE A 82 3.67 7.29 12.28
CA PHE A 82 3.37 7.62 10.89
C PHE A 82 1.88 7.43 10.58
N THR A 83 1.44 7.97 9.45
CA THR A 83 0.14 7.66 8.87
C THR A 83 0.30 7.01 7.50
N VAL A 84 -0.64 6.14 7.16
CA VAL A 84 -0.81 5.61 5.81
C VAL A 84 -2.10 6.17 5.25
N ASN A 85 -2.01 6.93 4.17
CA ASN A 85 -3.15 7.52 3.51
C ASN A 85 -3.48 6.73 2.24
N LEU A 86 -4.76 6.52 1.97
CA LEU A 86 -5.21 5.92 0.72
C LEU A 86 -4.91 6.89 -0.43
N THR A 87 -4.56 6.35 -1.58
CA THR A 87 -4.19 7.09 -2.78
C THR A 87 -5.38 7.24 -3.73
N PRO A 88 -6.22 8.29 -3.61
CA PRO A 88 -7.38 8.45 -4.47
C PRO A 88 -6.96 8.85 -5.89
N ARG A 89 -7.70 8.41 -6.88
CA ARG A 89 -7.46 8.73 -8.30
C ARG A 89 -7.41 10.23 -8.57
N ALA A 90 -8.21 11.02 -7.86
CA ALA A 90 -8.26 12.47 -8.02
C ALA A 90 -6.92 13.17 -7.72
N LEU A 91 -6.01 12.53 -6.97
CA LEU A 91 -4.68 13.05 -6.63
C LEU A 91 -3.55 12.30 -7.33
N PHE A 92 -3.84 11.62 -8.44
CA PHE A 92 -2.87 10.75 -9.13
C PHE A 92 -1.53 11.44 -9.45
N GLU A 93 -1.58 12.67 -9.97
CA GLU A 93 -0.38 13.44 -10.32
C GLU A 93 0.41 13.85 -9.06
N GLN A 94 -0.27 14.30 -8.01
CA GLN A 94 0.35 14.66 -6.73
C GLN A 94 0.99 13.45 -6.05
N ILE A 95 0.31 12.30 -6.04
CA ILE A 95 0.85 11.06 -5.49
C ILE A 95 2.16 10.68 -6.20
N ASN A 96 2.17 10.79 -7.53
CA ASN A 96 3.39 10.53 -8.29
C ASN A 96 4.49 11.58 -8.02
N ALA A 97 4.11 12.85 -7.90
CA ALA A 97 5.06 13.94 -7.64
C ALA A 97 5.71 13.84 -6.25
N THR A 98 4.97 13.35 -5.23
CA THR A 98 5.55 13.11 -3.88
C THR A 98 6.53 11.93 -3.83
N ALA A 99 6.79 11.24 -4.95
CA ALA A 99 7.88 10.26 -5.06
C ALA A 99 9.23 10.90 -5.44
N THR A 100 9.27 12.21 -5.67
CA THR A 100 10.49 12.94 -5.96
C THR A 100 11.39 12.99 -4.73
N ASP A 101 12.70 12.75 -4.93
CA ASP A 101 13.69 12.84 -3.85
C ASP A 101 14.00 14.33 -3.55
N PHE A 102 13.13 14.98 -2.79
CA PHE A 102 13.38 16.33 -2.27
C PHE A 102 14.44 16.30 -1.16
N PRO A 103 15.13 17.41 -0.88
CA PRO A 103 15.99 17.53 0.29
C PRO A 103 15.21 17.27 1.60
N PRO A 104 15.85 16.67 2.64
CA PRO A 104 15.16 16.27 3.88
C PRO A 104 14.53 17.41 4.70
N ASP A 105 14.92 18.65 4.42
CA ASP A 105 14.40 19.89 5.01
C ASP A 105 13.20 20.48 4.25
N GLN A 106 12.72 19.81 3.20
CA GLN A 106 11.62 20.24 2.36
C GLN A 106 10.48 19.22 2.37
N SER A 107 9.25 19.73 2.48
CA SER A 107 8.04 18.88 2.50
C SER A 107 7.52 18.68 1.08
N GLU A 108 7.40 17.40 0.66
CA GLU A 108 6.78 17.05 -0.63
C GLU A 108 5.32 17.55 -0.71
N ALA A 109 4.61 17.53 0.42
CA ALA A 109 3.23 18.00 0.47
C ALA A 109 3.12 19.49 0.11
N GLU A 110 4.01 20.33 0.63
CA GLU A 110 4.05 21.76 0.31
C GLU A 110 4.34 22.01 -1.16
N HIS A 111 5.35 21.31 -1.73
CA HIS A 111 5.73 21.47 -3.12
C HIS A 111 4.67 20.99 -4.12
N THR A 112 3.87 19.99 -3.72
CA THR A 112 2.85 19.39 -4.60
C THR A 112 1.44 19.91 -4.35
N GLY A 113 1.27 20.82 -3.38
CA GLY A 113 -0.04 21.38 -3.01
C GLY A 113 -0.98 20.38 -2.33
N VAL A 114 -0.43 19.32 -1.74
CA VAL A 114 -1.21 18.37 -0.94
C VAL A 114 -1.42 18.95 0.46
N LEU A 115 -2.68 19.01 0.88
CA LEU A 115 -3.02 19.54 2.20
C LEU A 115 -2.86 18.47 3.27
N LEU A 116 -2.12 18.80 4.32
CA LEU A 116 -1.99 17.97 5.51
C LEU A 116 -2.83 18.55 6.66
N GLU A 117 -3.44 17.66 7.44
CA GLU A 117 -4.19 18.02 8.65
C GLU A 117 -3.76 17.17 9.85
N PRO A 118 -4.00 17.60 11.09
CA PRO A 118 -3.67 16.82 12.29
C PRO A 118 -4.34 15.45 12.29
N SER A 119 -3.63 14.45 12.79
CA SER A 119 -4.15 13.13 13.13
C SER A 119 -4.72 13.11 14.56
N ASP A 120 -5.47 12.06 14.91
CA ASP A 120 -6.15 11.96 16.21
C ASP A 120 -5.30 11.27 17.28
N LYS A 121 -4.41 10.33 16.90
CA LYS A 121 -3.65 9.47 17.82
C LYS A 121 -2.13 9.62 17.69
N VAL A 122 -1.63 10.21 16.61
CA VAL A 122 -0.21 10.35 16.34
C VAL A 122 0.14 11.79 15.93
N ALA A 123 1.39 12.19 16.15
CA ALA A 123 1.86 13.53 15.76
C ALA A 123 2.11 13.65 14.24
N ALA A 124 2.33 12.54 13.54
CA ALA A 124 2.38 12.53 12.09
C ALA A 124 1.02 12.93 11.51
N LYS A 125 1.02 13.89 10.59
CA LYS A 125 -0.20 14.39 9.96
C LYS A 125 -0.82 13.37 9.00
N ARG A 126 -2.08 13.58 8.63
CA ARG A 126 -2.75 12.85 7.55
C ARG A 126 -3.02 13.76 6.34
N VAL A 127 -3.20 13.16 5.18
CA VAL A 127 -3.60 13.88 3.97
C VAL A 127 -5.08 14.22 4.04
N ALA A 128 -5.40 15.52 4.08
CA ALA A 128 -6.78 16.00 4.22
C ALA A 128 -7.69 15.56 3.05
N GLN A 129 -7.15 15.43 1.84
CA GLN A 129 -7.89 15.00 0.65
C GLN A 129 -7.93 13.47 0.46
N SER A 130 -7.28 12.67 1.32
CA SER A 130 -7.39 11.21 1.29
C SER A 130 -8.69 10.76 1.98
N PRO A 131 -9.50 9.91 1.34
CA PRO A 131 -10.75 9.45 1.94
C PRO A 131 -10.55 8.50 3.12
N VAL A 132 -9.35 7.94 3.29
CA VAL A 132 -9.00 7.04 4.41
C VAL A 132 -7.57 7.30 4.86
N SER A 133 -7.38 7.41 6.18
CA SER A 133 -6.05 7.44 6.81
C SER A 133 -5.97 6.41 7.93
N ILE A 134 -4.82 5.76 8.03
CA ILE A 134 -4.50 4.75 9.04
C ILE A 134 -3.39 5.30 9.91
N GLU A 135 -3.63 5.50 11.18
CA GLU A 135 -2.68 6.04 12.15
C GLU A 135 -1.92 4.91 12.81
N CYS A 136 -0.59 4.98 12.78
CA CYS A 136 0.27 3.88 13.21
C CYS A 136 1.38 4.35 14.14
N THR A 137 1.73 3.47 15.09
CA THR A 137 3.03 3.50 15.77
C THR A 137 3.94 2.44 15.18
N LEU A 138 5.25 2.71 15.17
CA LEU A 138 6.25 1.74 14.75
C LEU A 138 6.19 0.50 15.64
N HIS A 139 5.93 -0.66 15.04
CA HIS A 139 6.01 -1.95 15.73
C HIS A 139 7.43 -2.52 15.68
N SER A 140 8.00 -2.59 14.47
CA SER A 140 9.38 -3.06 14.23
C SER A 140 9.81 -2.74 12.82
N THR A 141 11.12 -2.84 12.56
CA THR A 141 11.71 -2.82 11.22
C THR A 141 12.51 -4.09 10.99
N VAL A 142 12.49 -4.60 9.75
CA VAL A 142 13.28 -5.76 9.33
C VAL A 142 14.08 -5.38 8.10
N LYS A 143 15.42 -5.47 8.18
CA LYS A 143 16.30 -5.24 7.06
C LYS A 143 16.39 -6.50 6.19
N LEU A 144 16.14 -6.35 4.89
CA LEU A 144 16.26 -7.40 3.87
C LEU A 144 17.14 -6.86 2.72
N GLY A 145 18.41 -7.19 2.73
CA GLY A 145 19.36 -6.67 1.74
C GLY A 145 19.46 -5.15 1.78
N ASP A 146 19.06 -4.49 0.71
CA ASP A 146 19.01 -3.03 0.54
C ASP A 146 17.66 -2.40 0.92
N CYS A 147 16.72 -3.20 1.40
CA CYS A 147 15.37 -2.79 1.77
C CYS A 147 15.12 -2.90 3.27
N TRP A 148 14.13 -2.12 3.77
CA TRP A 148 13.62 -2.21 5.14
C TRP A 148 12.11 -2.36 5.11
N VAL A 149 11.61 -3.44 5.69
CA VAL A 149 10.18 -3.62 5.95
C VAL A 149 9.84 -2.92 7.26
N VAL A 150 8.94 -1.97 7.20
CA VAL A 150 8.43 -1.21 8.36
C VAL A 150 7.08 -1.78 8.74
N PHE A 151 6.94 -2.31 9.95
CA PHE A 151 5.68 -2.77 10.51
C PHE A 151 5.08 -1.70 11.40
N GLY A 152 3.88 -1.27 11.12
CA GLY A 152 3.12 -0.30 11.89
C GLY A 152 1.95 -0.94 12.62
N ARG A 153 1.91 -0.80 13.94
CA ARG A 153 0.72 -1.14 14.73
C ARG A 153 -0.34 -0.08 14.51
N VAL A 154 -1.50 -0.49 14.05
CA VAL A 154 -2.63 0.41 13.79
C VAL A 154 -3.27 0.85 15.10
N LEU A 155 -3.41 2.15 15.28
CA LEU A 155 -4.07 2.78 16.42
C LEU A 155 -5.49 3.27 16.09
N ALA A 156 -5.68 3.76 14.87
CA ALA A 156 -6.96 4.23 14.37
C ALA A 156 -7.03 4.14 12.84
N VAL A 157 -8.23 4.03 12.32
CA VAL A 157 -8.55 4.22 10.92
C VAL A 157 -9.64 5.28 10.85
N THR A 158 -9.37 6.37 10.15
CA THR A 158 -10.35 7.42 9.87
C THR A 158 -10.78 7.34 8.42
N ALA A 159 -12.06 7.57 8.15
CA ALA A 159 -12.60 7.56 6.79
C ALA A 159 -13.62 8.70 6.66
N TYR A 160 -13.77 9.25 5.44
CA TYR A 160 -14.85 10.18 5.17
C TYR A 160 -16.19 9.49 5.46
N GLU A 161 -17.09 10.17 6.15
CA GLU A 161 -18.44 9.67 6.44
C GLU A 161 -19.18 9.29 5.14
N SER A 162 -19.01 10.08 4.09
CA SER A 162 -19.59 9.82 2.76
C SER A 162 -19.09 8.53 2.11
N ALA A 163 -17.93 8.03 2.50
CA ALA A 163 -17.34 6.79 2.00
C ALA A 163 -17.72 5.54 2.81
N VAL A 164 -18.43 5.71 3.94
CA VAL A 164 -18.82 4.61 4.84
C VAL A 164 -20.29 4.25 4.64
N ARG A 165 -20.58 2.95 4.44
CA ARG A 165 -21.95 2.40 4.45
C ARG A 165 -21.94 1.11 5.26
N ASP A 166 -22.98 0.91 6.08
CA ASP A 166 -23.12 -0.28 6.95
C ASP A 166 -21.87 -0.54 7.81
N GLY A 167 -21.26 0.53 8.34
CA GLY A 167 -20.07 0.48 9.18
C GLY A 167 -18.77 0.11 8.44
N ARG A 168 -18.73 0.14 7.11
CA ARG A 168 -17.55 -0.21 6.31
C ARG A 168 -17.28 0.81 5.19
N PRO A 169 -16.01 1.19 4.95
CA PRO A 169 -15.66 1.95 3.77
C PRO A 169 -16.02 1.16 2.50
N ARG A 170 -16.59 1.85 1.51
CA ARG A 170 -17.00 1.28 0.22
C ARG A 170 -15.98 1.62 -0.83
N ILE A 171 -15.45 0.58 -1.47
CA ILE A 171 -14.34 0.71 -2.42
C ILE A 171 -14.66 1.64 -3.60
N GLU A 172 -15.92 1.69 -4.03
CA GLU A 172 -16.39 2.56 -5.10
C GLU A 172 -16.29 4.05 -4.74
N GLN A 173 -16.36 4.37 -3.43
CA GLN A 173 -16.25 5.73 -2.92
C GLN A 173 -14.79 6.11 -2.60
N LEU A 174 -13.93 5.12 -2.48
CA LEU A 174 -12.51 5.33 -2.21
C LEU A 174 -11.71 5.62 -3.48
N ASP A 175 -12.12 5.08 -4.62
CA ASP A 175 -11.54 5.22 -5.97
C ASP A 175 -9.99 5.21 -5.95
N PRO A 176 -9.35 4.15 -5.39
CA PRO A 176 -7.91 4.10 -5.24
C PRO A 176 -7.19 3.85 -6.56
N VAL A 177 -5.96 4.36 -6.66
CA VAL A 177 -5.00 3.94 -7.68
C VAL A 177 -4.03 2.90 -7.12
N ALA A 178 -3.49 2.05 -8.00
CA ALA A 178 -2.50 1.02 -7.65
C ALA A 178 -1.37 0.98 -8.68
N ARG A 179 -0.19 0.49 -8.26
CA ARG A 179 0.97 0.35 -9.15
C ARG A 179 0.94 -0.97 -9.91
N LEU A 180 1.37 -0.89 -11.18
CA LEU A 180 1.71 -2.01 -12.04
C LEU A 180 3.22 -2.04 -12.31
N GLY A 181 3.66 -2.62 -13.41
CA GLY A 181 5.05 -2.62 -13.83
C GLY A 181 5.53 -1.26 -14.35
N GLY A 182 6.82 -1.00 -14.22
CA GLY A 182 7.44 0.22 -14.77
C GLY A 182 6.74 1.51 -14.30
N ASN A 183 6.29 2.31 -15.24
CA ASN A 183 5.57 3.57 -14.99
C ASN A 183 4.04 3.41 -15.01
N GLU A 184 3.55 2.17 -15.06
CA GLU A 184 2.13 1.88 -15.19
C GLU A 184 1.41 1.92 -13.85
N TRP A 185 0.17 2.40 -13.90
CA TRP A 185 -0.78 2.46 -12.80
C TRP A 185 -2.12 1.90 -13.25
N THR A 186 -2.96 1.54 -12.31
CA THR A 186 -4.33 1.11 -12.59
C THR A 186 -5.31 1.73 -11.59
N THR A 187 -6.55 1.80 -12.01
CA THR A 187 -7.69 2.09 -11.16
C THR A 187 -8.44 0.79 -10.87
N LEU A 188 -9.52 0.86 -10.10
CA LEU A 188 -10.44 -0.27 -9.97
C LEU A 188 -11.06 -0.59 -11.32
N GLY A 189 -10.98 -1.85 -11.71
CA GLY A 189 -11.76 -2.41 -12.80
C GLY A 189 -13.13 -2.88 -12.32
N GLU A 190 -13.64 -3.95 -12.92
CA GLU A 190 -14.85 -4.61 -12.48
C GLU A 190 -14.68 -5.20 -11.06
N ILE A 191 -15.66 -4.96 -10.20
CA ILE A 191 -15.69 -5.54 -8.86
C ILE A 191 -16.40 -6.88 -8.94
N LEU A 192 -15.65 -7.95 -8.67
CA LEU A 192 -16.19 -9.31 -8.63
C LEU A 192 -16.44 -9.70 -7.19
N GLU A 193 -17.62 -10.26 -6.92
CA GLU A 193 -18.00 -10.76 -5.60
C GLU A 193 -18.26 -12.26 -5.67
N ILE A 194 -17.56 -13.02 -4.84
CA ILE A 194 -17.80 -14.46 -4.68
C ILE A 194 -17.61 -14.87 -3.21
N PRO A 195 -18.61 -15.49 -2.57
CA PRO A 195 -18.46 -16.01 -1.22
C PRO A 195 -17.44 -17.17 -1.18
N ARG A 196 -16.62 -17.20 -0.13
CA ARG A 196 -15.78 -18.37 0.14
C ARG A 196 -16.66 -19.59 0.40
N ILE A 197 -16.33 -20.72 -0.22
CA ILE A 197 -17.03 -21.99 -0.01
C ILE A 197 -16.47 -22.65 1.26
N PRO A 198 -17.24 -22.82 2.35
CA PRO A 198 -16.83 -23.60 3.51
C PRO A 198 -16.63 -25.07 3.14
N TYR A 199 -15.73 -25.78 3.85
CA TYR A 199 -15.47 -27.20 3.57
C TYR A 199 -16.72 -28.08 3.74
N GLU A 200 -17.54 -27.83 4.74
CA GLU A 200 -18.80 -28.52 4.97
C GLU A 200 -19.72 -28.48 3.74
N ARG A 201 -19.92 -27.26 3.19
CA ARG A 201 -20.69 -27.10 1.95
C ARG A 201 -20.04 -27.79 0.74
N TRP A 202 -18.70 -27.82 0.68
CA TRP A 202 -17.97 -28.50 -0.38
C TRP A 202 -18.15 -30.01 -0.29
N SER A 203 -18.12 -30.61 0.94
CA SER A 203 -18.28 -32.05 1.18
C SER A 203 -19.72 -32.53 0.93
N ASP A 204 -20.70 -31.67 1.24
CA ASP A 204 -22.11 -32.00 1.14
C ASP A 204 -22.67 -31.86 -0.28
N ASP A 205 -22.00 -31.13 -1.16
CA ASP A 205 -22.43 -30.86 -2.55
C ASP A 205 -21.34 -31.22 -3.57
N PRO A 206 -21.25 -32.47 -4.02
CA PRO A 206 -20.29 -32.90 -5.04
C PRO A 206 -20.38 -32.14 -6.36
N SER A 207 -21.54 -31.54 -6.68
CA SER A 207 -21.74 -30.78 -7.92
C SER A 207 -20.87 -29.52 -8.01
N ILE A 208 -20.45 -28.98 -6.88
CA ILE A 208 -19.51 -27.84 -6.81
C ILE A 208 -18.20 -28.21 -7.52
N GLY A 209 -17.63 -29.38 -7.17
CA GLY A 209 -16.39 -29.86 -7.76
C GLY A 209 -16.54 -30.22 -9.26
N GLU A 210 -17.67 -30.79 -9.66
CA GLU A 210 -17.96 -31.13 -11.06
C GLU A 210 -18.05 -29.88 -11.93
N ARG A 211 -18.77 -28.86 -11.49
CA ARG A 211 -18.90 -27.58 -12.19
C ARG A 211 -17.54 -26.89 -12.40
N LEU A 212 -16.65 -26.93 -11.41
CA LEU A 212 -15.34 -26.29 -11.50
C LEU A 212 -14.32 -27.05 -12.38
N ARG A 213 -14.53 -28.36 -12.58
CA ARG A 213 -13.70 -29.19 -13.47
C ARG A 213 -14.18 -29.20 -14.92
N GLY A 214 -15.42 -28.81 -15.18
CA GLY A 214 -16.06 -28.86 -16.50
C GLY A 214 -15.99 -27.55 -17.29
N GLY A 215 -15.29 -26.51 -16.78
CA GLY A 215 -15.11 -25.21 -17.43
C GLY A 215 -13.80 -25.08 -18.22
#